data_c8144c774219564dc1b06fe9a987ca9c
#
_entry.id   c8144c774219564dc1b06fe9a987ca9c
#
_cell.length_a   1.000
_cell.length_b   1.000
_cell.length_c   1.000
_cell.angle_alpha   90.00
_cell.angle_beta   90.00
_cell.angle_gamma   90.00
#
_symmetry.space_group_name_H-M   'P 1'
#
loop_
_entity.id
_entity.type
_entity.pdbx_description
1 polymer ?
#
loop_
_entity_poly.entity_id
_entity_poly.type
_entity_poly.pdbx_seq_one_letter_code
_entity_poly.pdbx_strand_id
1 'polypeptide(L)' 'MIHTFTALGQYLVADVNSGAVHVLDRMSYDLLSLLEKEETMGETCPREIRERLTQYSDQEVDETWEELRSLQEAGLLFS' A
#
# COMPACT_ATOMS: atom_id res chain seq x y z
N MET A 1 3.07 10.79 -3.90
CA MET A 1 1.60 10.68 -3.97
C MET A 1 1.20 9.41 -4.67
N ILE A 2 0.31 8.66 -4.08
CA ILE A 2 -0.21 7.42 -4.69
C ILE A 2 -1.71 7.54 -4.95
N HIS A 3 -2.19 6.75 -5.89
CA HIS A 3 -3.61 6.67 -6.20
C HIS A 3 -3.97 5.20 -6.42
N THR A 4 -4.91 4.69 -5.61
CA THR A 4 -5.41 3.32 -5.76
C THR A 4 -6.67 3.31 -6.61
N PHE A 5 -6.79 2.31 -7.47
CA PHE A 5 -7.95 2.19 -8.35
C PHE A 5 -8.14 0.74 -8.81
N THR A 6 -9.27 0.46 -9.42
CA THR A 6 -9.53 -0.84 -10.02
C THR A 6 -9.75 -0.68 -11.51
N ALA A 7 -9.28 -1.63 -12.29
CA ALA A 7 -9.47 -1.64 -13.73
C ALA A 7 -9.39 -3.09 -14.23
N LEU A 8 -10.29 -3.47 -15.11
CA LEU A 8 -10.31 -4.80 -15.73
C LEU A 8 -10.27 -5.95 -14.71
N GLY A 9 -10.97 -5.76 -13.58
CA GLY A 9 -11.04 -6.76 -12.52
C GLY A 9 -9.78 -6.87 -11.67
N GLN A 10 -8.84 -5.92 -11.79
CA GLN A 10 -7.60 -5.91 -11.04
C GLN A 10 -7.54 -4.75 -10.05
N TYR A 11 -6.79 -4.94 -8.97
CA TYR A 11 -6.47 -3.91 -7.99
C TYR A 11 -5.15 -3.28 -8.35
N LEU A 12 -5.10 -1.95 -8.41
CA LEU A 12 -3.93 -1.23 -8.91
C LEU A 12 -3.56 -0.05 -8.02
N VAL A 13 -2.29 0.31 -8.03
CA VAL A 13 -1.83 1.57 -7.46
C VAL A 13 -0.90 2.25 -8.44
N ALA A 14 -1.05 3.56 -8.58
CA ALA A 14 -0.17 4.40 -9.38
C ALA A 14 0.61 5.32 -8.44
N ASP A 15 1.93 5.41 -8.64
CA ASP A 15 2.75 6.42 -7.99
C ASP A 15 2.88 7.59 -8.97
N VAL A 16 2.22 8.69 -8.65
CA VAL A 16 2.12 9.83 -9.55
C VAL A 16 3.49 10.42 -9.89
N ASN A 17 4.40 10.46 -8.93
CA ASN A 17 5.71 11.10 -9.12
C ASN A 17 6.66 10.26 -9.98
N SER A 18 6.69 8.95 -9.80
CA SER A 18 7.56 8.07 -10.60
C SER A 18 6.90 7.59 -11.87
N GLY A 19 5.58 7.64 -11.94
CA GLY A 19 4.82 7.08 -13.05
C GLY A 19 4.67 5.55 -12.98
N ALA A 20 5.13 4.92 -11.90
CA ALA A 20 5.03 3.47 -11.74
C ALA A 20 3.59 3.05 -11.44
N VAL A 21 3.16 1.93 -12.02
CA VAL A 21 1.87 1.32 -11.75
C VAL A 21 2.10 -0.13 -11.33
N HIS A 22 1.47 -0.53 -10.23
CA HIS A 22 1.62 -1.89 -9.70
C HIS A 22 0.27 -2.59 -9.62
N VAL A 23 0.26 -3.87 -9.98
CA VAL A 23 -0.90 -4.74 -9.76
C VAL A 23 -0.79 -5.30 -8.34
N LEU A 24 -1.87 -5.21 -7.58
CA LEU A 24 -1.90 -5.57 -6.16
C LEU A 24 -2.85 -6.73 -5.90
N ASP A 25 -2.59 -7.45 -4.82
CA ASP A 25 -3.62 -8.31 -4.25
C ASP A 25 -4.61 -7.43 -3.44
N ARG A 26 -5.70 -8.02 -3.00
CA ARG A 26 -6.75 -7.30 -2.28
C ARG A 26 -6.22 -6.66 -1.00
N MET A 27 -5.37 -7.36 -0.26
CA MET A 27 -4.84 -6.88 1.00
C MET A 27 -3.95 -5.65 0.81
N SER A 28 -3.04 -5.70 -0.16
CA SER A 28 -2.18 -4.56 -0.49
C SER A 28 -3.00 -3.36 -0.94
N TYR A 29 -4.05 -3.60 -1.72
CA TYR A 29 -4.97 -2.56 -2.16
C TYR A 29 -5.69 -1.91 -0.97
N ASP A 30 -6.23 -2.73 -0.06
CA ASP A 30 -6.93 -2.21 1.12
C ASP A 30 -5.99 -1.37 1.99
N LEU A 31 -4.76 -1.86 2.19
CA LEU A 31 -3.76 -1.15 2.99
C LEU A 31 -3.38 0.19 2.34
N LEU A 32 -3.04 0.18 1.06
CA LEU A 32 -2.63 1.41 0.36
C LEU A 32 -3.78 2.39 0.20
N SER A 33 -5.01 1.92 0.11
CA SER A 33 -6.19 2.81 0.07
C SER A 33 -6.31 3.64 1.35
N LEU A 34 -5.87 3.11 2.48
CA LEU A 34 -5.85 3.83 3.75
C LEU A 34 -4.69 4.83 3.83
N LEU A 35 -3.71 4.72 2.93
CA LEU A 35 -2.51 5.55 2.92
C LEU A 35 -2.46 6.56 1.76
N GLU A 36 -3.54 6.71 1.00
CA GLU A 36 -3.52 7.59 -0.19
C GLU A 36 -3.13 9.03 0.14
N LYS A 37 -3.47 9.51 1.33
CA LYS A 37 -3.17 10.88 1.74
C LYS A 37 -1.81 11.04 2.39
N GLU A 38 -1.13 9.93 2.63
CA GLU A 38 0.19 9.95 3.22
C GLU A 38 1.27 10.14 2.14
N GLU A 39 2.40 10.69 2.53
CA GLU A 39 3.52 10.91 1.62
C GLU A 39 4.60 9.85 1.74
N THR A 40 4.55 9.04 2.81
CA THR A 40 5.54 8.01 3.07
C THR A 40 4.97 6.94 3.99
N MET A 41 5.58 5.76 3.95
CA MET A 41 5.30 4.69 4.91
C MET A 41 6.37 4.70 5.98
N GLY A 42 5.96 4.62 7.25
CA GLY A 42 6.89 4.46 8.35
C GLY A 42 7.43 3.03 8.44
N GLU A 43 8.30 2.77 9.41
CA GLU A 43 8.90 1.44 9.58
C GLU A 43 7.91 0.35 9.93
N THR A 44 6.86 0.70 10.67
CA THR A 44 5.83 -0.25 11.08
C THR A 44 4.45 0.30 10.77
N CYS A 45 3.49 -0.61 10.61
CA CYS A 45 2.11 -0.24 10.36
C CYS A 45 1.50 0.45 11.60
N PRO A 46 0.97 1.66 11.45
CA PRO A 46 0.32 2.34 12.58
C PRO A 46 -0.90 1.58 13.09
N ARG A 47 -1.18 1.75 14.37
CA ARG A 47 -2.30 1.09 15.03
C ARG A 47 -3.64 1.41 14.35
N GLU A 48 -3.83 2.65 13.94
CA GLU A 48 -5.06 3.10 13.28
C GLU A 48 -5.30 2.35 11.97
N ILE A 49 -4.26 2.05 11.24
CA ILE A 49 -4.33 1.27 10.01
C ILE A 49 -4.69 -0.18 10.33
N ARG A 50 -4.04 -0.77 11.33
CA ARG A 50 -4.33 -2.15 11.77
C ARG A 50 -5.78 -2.32 12.21
N GLU A 51 -6.34 -1.33 12.89
CA GLU A 51 -7.72 -1.36 13.35
C GLU A 51 -8.72 -1.42 12.19
N ARG A 52 -8.33 -0.94 11.02
CA ARG A 52 -9.15 -0.98 9.81
C ARG A 52 -8.94 -2.24 8.97
N LEU A 53 -7.95 -3.05 9.31
CA LEU A 53 -7.61 -4.28 8.59
C LEU A 53 -7.85 -5.52 9.46
N THR A 54 -8.94 -5.52 10.23
CA THR A 54 -9.23 -6.57 11.22
C THR A 54 -9.53 -7.94 10.59
N GLN A 55 -9.85 -7.99 9.30
CA GLN A 55 -10.05 -9.25 8.58
C GLN A 55 -8.73 -9.97 8.27
N TYR A 56 -7.60 -9.32 8.50
CA TYR A 56 -6.27 -9.88 8.29
C TYR A 56 -5.55 -10.06 9.61
N SER A 57 -4.67 -11.06 9.71
CA SER A 57 -3.86 -11.27 10.91
C SER A 57 -2.76 -10.20 11.01
N ASP A 58 -2.22 -10.00 12.21
CA ASP A 58 -1.10 -9.07 12.41
C ASP A 58 0.10 -9.47 11.58
N GLN A 59 0.37 -10.76 11.45
CA GLN A 59 1.48 -11.26 10.64
C GLN A 59 1.30 -10.90 9.17
N GLU A 60 0.09 -11.08 8.63
CA GLU A 60 -0.21 -10.72 7.25
C GLU A 60 -0.03 -9.22 7.01
N VAL A 61 -0.49 -8.40 7.96
CA VAL A 61 -0.34 -6.94 7.87
C VAL A 61 1.14 -6.57 7.87
N ASP A 62 1.93 -7.15 8.78
CA ASP A 62 3.37 -6.84 8.87
C ASP A 62 4.12 -7.26 7.60
N GLU A 63 3.83 -8.44 7.08
CA GLU A 63 4.47 -8.92 5.85
C GLU A 63 4.14 -8.03 4.65
N THR A 64 2.86 -7.67 4.51
CA THR A 64 2.43 -6.79 3.44
C THR A 64 3.04 -5.40 3.57
N TRP A 65 3.08 -4.87 4.78
CA TRP A 65 3.72 -3.59 5.05
C TRP A 65 5.18 -3.57 4.58
N GLU A 66 5.94 -4.62 4.94
CA GLU A 66 7.35 -4.72 4.55
C GLU A 66 7.53 -4.84 3.03
N GLU A 67 6.68 -5.60 2.36
CA GLU A 67 6.73 -5.72 0.90
C GLU A 67 6.50 -4.38 0.21
N LEU A 68 5.48 -3.65 0.66
CA LEU A 68 5.16 -2.35 0.08
C LEU A 68 6.24 -1.31 0.41
N ARG A 69 6.79 -1.38 1.61
CA ARG A 69 7.86 -0.49 2.00
C ARG A 69 9.13 -0.71 1.17
N SER A 70 9.38 -1.94 0.76
CA SER A 70 10.48 -2.24 -0.16
C SER A 70 10.34 -1.50 -1.49
N LEU A 71 9.11 -1.39 -1.98
CA LEU A 71 8.85 -0.60 -3.19
C LEU A 71 9.10 0.89 -2.95
N GLN A 72 8.77 1.39 -1.77
CA GLN A 72 9.07 2.77 -1.41
C GLN A 72 10.57 3.03 -1.41
N GLU A 73 11.35 2.13 -0.83
CA GLU A 73 12.81 2.25 -0.79
C GLU A 73 13.43 2.20 -2.18
N ALA A 74 12.80 1.48 -3.10
CA ALA A 74 13.25 1.41 -4.50
C ALA A 74 12.81 2.63 -5.33
N GLY A 75 12.07 3.56 -4.75
CA GLY A 75 11.60 4.75 -5.45
C GLY A 75 10.41 4.51 -6.37
N LEU A 76 9.71 3.38 -6.19
CA LEU A 76 8.59 2.98 -7.05
C LEU A 76 7.23 3.19 -6.39
N LEU A 77 7.20 3.63 -5.13
CA LEU A 77 5.99 3.89 -4.37
C LEU A 77 6.28 5.02 -3.40
N PHE A 78 5.37 5.96 -3.26
CA PHE A 78 5.58 7.16 -2.43
C PHE A 78 6.86 7.93 -2.81
N SER A 79 7.18 7.99 -4.06
CA SER A 79 8.36 8.69 -4.55
C SER A 79 8.22 10.21 -4.53
#